data_f6327e222205eff8b409c3d06ce60556
#
_entry.id   f6327e222205eff8b409c3d06ce60556
#
_cell.length_a   1.000
_cell.length_b   1.000
_cell.length_c   1.000
_cell.angle_alpha   90.00
_cell.angle_beta   90.00
_cell.angle_gamma   90.00
#
_symmetry.space_group_name_H-M   'P 1'
#
loop_
_entity.id
_entity.type
_entity.pdbx_description
1 polymer ?
#
loop_
_entity_poly.entity_id
_entity_poly.type
_entity_poly.pdbx_seq_one_letter_code
_entity_poly.pdbx_strand_id
1 'polypeptide(L)'
;MIYFDTLALGVHVAFGSVAVLMGAIAFAVRKGGKNHIKAGRAFAICMGVCSVFGGVIGLLKFETFYITFHAGILGATLVTSGWLMARAQPRGSWFFATAFVNVANVVALACVGAYAASQAGGVLFGFEAANYLFL
;
A
#
# COMPACT_ATOMS: atom_id res chain seq x y z
N MET A 1 -4.72 1.36 24.35
CA MET A 1 -4.76 0.64 23.09
C MET A 1 -5.84 1.19 22.16
N ILE A 2 -7.10 1.35 22.60
CA ILE A 2 -8.22 1.88 21.79
C ILE A 2 -7.92 3.26 21.16
N TYR A 3 -7.31 4.20 21.90
CA TYR A 3 -7.00 5.55 21.39
C TYR A 3 -5.94 5.56 20.29
N PHE A 4 -4.94 4.68 20.37
CA PHE A 4 -3.90 4.57 19.33
C PHE A 4 -4.49 4.04 18.02
N ASP A 5 -5.35 3.03 18.10
CA ASP A 5 -6.04 2.45 16.93
C ASP A 5 -6.90 3.50 16.21
N THR A 6 -7.65 4.30 16.97
CA THR A 6 -8.54 5.34 16.42
C THR A 6 -7.70 6.46 15.77
N LEU A 7 -6.62 6.89 16.41
CA LEU A 7 -5.74 7.92 15.88
C LEU A 7 -5.03 7.43 14.60
N ALA A 8 -4.47 6.23 14.63
CA ALA A 8 -3.79 5.64 13.48
C ALA A 8 -4.73 5.48 12.28
N LEU A 9 -5.95 5.02 12.52
CA LEU A 9 -6.98 4.92 11.50
C LEU A 9 -7.37 6.29 10.95
N GLY A 10 -7.54 7.29 11.83
CA GLY A 10 -7.84 8.67 11.43
C GLY A 10 -6.76 9.26 10.53
N VAL A 11 -5.49 9.08 10.89
CA VAL A 11 -4.35 9.50 10.07
C VAL A 11 -4.34 8.77 8.72
N HIS A 12 -4.51 7.44 8.73
CA HIS A 12 -4.56 6.63 7.52
C HIS A 12 -5.65 7.14 6.55
N VAL A 13 -6.87 7.33 7.02
CA VAL A 13 -8.00 7.79 6.20
C VAL A 13 -7.77 9.22 5.70
N ALA A 14 -7.33 10.13 6.56
CA ALA A 14 -7.10 11.52 6.18
C ALA A 14 -6.03 11.65 5.10
N PHE A 15 -4.86 11.04 5.31
CA PHE A 15 -3.76 11.07 4.34
C PHE A 15 -4.10 10.30 3.07
N GLY A 16 -4.82 9.18 3.17
CA GLY A 16 -5.30 8.42 2.02
C GLY A 16 -6.26 9.24 1.14
N SER A 17 -7.21 9.95 1.75
CA SER A 17 -8.13 10.83 1.03
C SER A 17 -7.40 11.97 0.31
N VAL A 18 -6.45 12.63 0.97
CA VAL A 18 -5.63 13.67 0.34
C VAL A 18 -4.79 13.07 -0.80
N ALA A 19 -4.22 11.88 -0.62
CA ALA A 19 -3.43 11.21 -1.66
C ALA A 19 -4.29 10.95 -2.91
N VAL A 20 -5.50 10.43 -2.76
CA VAL A 20 -6.41 10.19 -3.89
C VAL A 20 -6.72 11.48 -4.65
N LEU A 21 -7.02 12.57 -3.94
CA LEU A 21 -7.28 13.88 -4.54
C LEU A 21 -6.05 14.42 -5.29
N MET A 22 -4.88 14.36 -4.67
CA MET A 22 -3.64 14.85 -5.28
C MET A 22 -3.22 13.98 -6.48
N GLY A 23 -3.46 12.67 -6.42
CA GLY A 23 -3.26 11.75 -7.54
C GLY A 23 -4.17 12.10 -8.72
N ALA A 24 -5.46 12.33 -8.48
CA ALA A 24 -6.42 12.74 -9.50
C ALA A 24 -6.01 14.09 -10.15
N ILE A 25 -5.60 15.07 -9.34
CA ILE A 25 -5.11 16.37 -9.85
C ILE A 25 -3.85 16.15 -10.70
N ALA A 26 -2.89 15.33 -10.23
CA ALA A 26 -1.68 15.04 -10.99
C ALA A 26 -1.99 14.39 -12.35
N PHE A 27 -3.01 13.54 -12.42
CA PHE A 27 -3.48 12.92 -13.66
C PHE A 27 -4.13 13.94 -14.62
N ALA A 28 -4.91 14.88 -14.08
CA ALA A 28 -5.69 15.84 -14.86
C ALA A 28 -4.84 16.98 -15.44
N VAL A 29 -3.69 17.31 -14.83
CA VAL A 29 -2.86 18.43 -15.28
C VAL A 29 -1.75 18.00 -16.24
N ARG A 30 -1.25 18.97 -17.04
CA ARG A 30 -0.16 18.73 -18.01
C ARG A 30 1.06 18.08 -17.33
N LYS A 31 1.43 16.90 -17.81
CA LYS A 31 2.62 16.16 -17.33
C LYS A 31 3.89 17.01 -17.43
N GLY A 32 4.71 16.97 -16.37
CA GLY A 32 5.95 17.74 -16.29
C GLY A 32 5.76 19.22 -15.93
N GLY A 33 4.54 19.74 -15.89
CA GLY A 33 4.24 21.10 -15.46
C GLY A 33 4.40 21.30 -13.94
N LYS A 34 4.52 22.55 -13.51
CA LYS A 34 4.68 22.91 -12.09
C LYS A 34 3.59 22.31 -11.20
N ASN A 35 2.34 22.32 -11.67
CA ASN A 35 1.20 21.80 -10.91
C ASN A 35 1.25 20.26 -10.82
N HIS A 36 1.65 19.58 -11.91
CA HIS A 36 1.85 18.12 -11.90
C HIS A 36 2.92 17.71 -10.87
N ILE A 37 4.04 18.43 -10.84
CA ILE A 37 5.14 18.14 -9.90
C ILE A 37 4.70 18.37 -8.45
N LYS A 38 3.97 19.48 -8.18
CA LYS A 38 3.45 19.77 -6.83
C LYS A 38 2.44 18.72 -6.38
N ALA A 39 1.47 18.41 -7.21
CA ALA A 39 0.45 17.40 -6.90
C ALA A 39 1.06 16.01 -6.74
N GLY A 40 2.00 15.61 -7.60
CA GLY A 40 2.72 14.33 -7.50
C GLY A 40 3.55 14.19 -6.23
N ARG A 41 4.21 15.27 -5.79
CA ARG A 41 4.93 15.29 -4.50
C ARG A 41 3.98 15.14 -3.32
N ALA A 42 2.88 15.90 -3.31
CA ALA A 42 1.86 15.79 -2.27
C ALA A 42 1.26 14.39 -2.22
N PHE A 43 0.92 13.82 -3.39
CA PHE A 43 0.48 12.42 -3.51
C PHE A 43 1.49 11.45 -2.88
N ALA A 44 2.76 11.54 -3.25
CA ALA A 44 3.77 10.61 -2.78
C ALA A 44 3.96 10.67 -1.26
N ILE A 45 3.99 11.89 -0.69
CA ILE A 45 4.12 12.07 0.76
C ILE A 45 2.88 11.51 1.49
N CYS A 46 1.68 11.91 1.06
CA CYS A 46 0.44 11.49 1.71
C CYS A 46 0.22 9.97 1.58
N MET A 47 0.49 9.40 0.39
CA MET A 47 0.38 7.96 0.18
C MET A 47 1.41 7.18 0.98
N GLY A 48 2.64 7.69 1.11
CA GLY A 48 3.67 7.10 1.97
C GLY A 48 3.22 7.03 3.44
N VAL A 49 2.71 8.14 3.98
CA VAL A 49 2.16 8.18 5.35
C VAL A 49 0.98 7.22 5.49
N CYS A 50 0.02 7.27 4.57
CA CYS A 50 -1.12 6.35 4.55
C CYS A 50 -0.68 4.88 4.55
N SER A 51 0.29 4.51 3.71
CA SER A 51 0.82 3.15 3.62
C SER A 51 1.49 2.68 4.91
N VAL A 52 2.27 3.54 5.55
CA VAL A 52 2.92 3.22 6.84
C VAL A 52 1.87 2.99 7.92
N PHE A 53 0.91 3.89 8.09
CA PHE A 53 -0.13 3.74 9.10
C PHE A 53 -1.04 2.53 8.81
N GLY A 54 -1.40 2.30 7.55
CA GLY A 54 -2.14 1.10 7.15
C GLY A 54 -1.38 -0.19 7.45
N GLY A 55 -0.08 -0.22 7.13
CA GLY A 55 0.80 -1.35 7.44
C GLY A 55 0.92 -1.60 8.94
N VAL A 56 1.09 -0.55 9.76
CA VAL A 56 1.14 -0.68 11.23
C VAL A 56 -0.17 -1.21 11.80
N ILE A 57 -1.33 -0.68 11.36
CA ILE A 57 -2.65 -1.18 11.79
C ILE A 57 -2.80 -2.65 11.40
N GLY A 58 -2.44 -3.01 10.18
CA GLY A 58 -2.49 -4.38 9.69
C GLY A 58 -1.55 -5.31 10.45
N LEU A 59 -0.36 -4.84 10.87
CA LEU A 59 0.57 -5.61 11.69
C LEU A 59 0.05 -5.86 13.12
N LEU A 60 -0.49 -4.81 13.75
CA LEU A 60 -1.00 -4.89 15.12
C LEU A 60 -2.26 -5.76 15.24
N LYS A 61 -3.03 -5.88 14.17
CA LYS A 61 -4.26 -6.69 14.10
C LYS A 61 -4.17 -7.69 12.93
N PHE A 62 -3.04 -8.36 12.83
CA PHE A 62 -2.69 -9.19 11.68
C PHE A 62 -3.74 -10.26 11.35
N GLU A 63 -4.33 -10.89 12.36
CA GLU A 63 -5.37 -11.91 12.17
C GLU A 63 -6.62 -11.38 11.44
N THR A 64 -6.93 -10.09 11.62
CA THR A 64 -8.11 -9.47 11.02
C THR A 64 -7.77 -8.66 9.77
N PHE A 65 -6.60 -8.01 9.74
CA PHE A 65 -6.20 -7.04 8.72
C PHE A 65 -4.90 -7.42 8.01
N TYR A 66 -4.63 -8.71 7.81
CA TYR A 66 -3.40 -9.15 7.13
C TYR A 66 -3.28 -8.58 5.71
N ILE A 67 -4.39 -8.45 4.97
CA ILE A 67 -4.41 -7.81 3.65
C ILE A 67 -3.95 -6.35 3.74
N THR A 68 -4.41 -5.62 4.75
CA THR A 68 -4.03 -4.21 4.97
C THR A 68 -2.53 -4.07 5.28
N PHE A 69 -1.94 -5.03 6.00
CA PHE A 69 -0.50 -5.09 6.22
C PHE A 69 0.28 -5.21 4.89
N HIS A 70 -0.10 -6.17 4.06
CA HIS A 70 0.53 -6.40 2.76
C HIS A 70 0.30 -5.22 1.79
N ALA A 71 -0.90 -4.64 1.79
CA ALA A 71 -1.20 -3.44 1.02
C ALA A 71 -0.36 -2.23 1.46
N GLY A 72 -0.09 -2.10 2.77
CA GLY A 72 0.81 -1.08 3.31
C GLY A 72 2.24 -1.22 2.77
N ILE A 73 2.79 -2.43 2.78
CA ILE A 73 4.12 -2.72 2.20
C ILE A 73 4.14 -2.39 0.70
N LEU A 74 3.14 -2.85 -0.04
CA LEU A 74 3.02 -2.60 -1.48
C LEU A 74 2.94 -1.10 -1.78
N GLY A 75 2.09 -0.37 -1.08
CA GLY A 75 1.93 1.07 -1.25
C GLY A 75 3.22 1.83 -0.95
N ALA A 76 3.90 1.53 0.16
CA ALA A 76 5.15 2.17 0.54
C ALA A 76 6.27 1.92 -0.50
N THR A 77 6.41 0.69 -0.98
CA THR A 77 7.44 0.32 -1.96
C THR A 77 7.15 0.91 -3.35
N LEU A 78 5.89 0.92 -3.80
CA LEU A 78 5.51 1.52 -5.08
C LEU A 78 5.72 3.04 -5.07
N VAL A 79 5.33 3.73 -3.99
CA VAL A 79 5.55 5.18 -3.85
C VAL A 79 7.04 5.51 -3.83
N THR A 80 7.83 4.74 -3.07
CA THR A 80 9.29 4.93 -3.02
C THR A 80 9.92 4.72 -4.39
N SER A 81 9.55 3.64 -5.09
CA SER A 81 10.04 3.35 -6.44
C SER A 81 9.69 4.48 -7.43
N GLY A 82 8.43 4.92 -7.42
CA GLY A 82 7.97 6.03 -8.26
C GLY A 82 8.71 7.34 -7.97
N TRP A 83 8.95 7.64 -6.69
CA TRP A 83 9.71 8.82 -6.27
C TRP A 83 11.17 8.78 -6.73
N LEU A 84 11.83 7.64 -6.60
CA LEU A 84 13.21 7.45 -7.07
C LEU A 84 13.33 7.57 -8.58
N MET A 85 12.39 6.97 -9.32
CA MET A 85 12.36 7.06 -10.77
C MET A 85 12.09 8.48 -11.27
N ALA A 86 11.24 9.25 -10.60
CA ALA A 86 10.93 10.64 -10.95
C ALA A 86 12.14 11.58 -10.75
N ARG A 87 13.13 11.19 -9.96
CA ARG A 87 14.36 11.95 -9.72
C ARG A 87 15.52 11.62 -10.67
N ALA A 88 15.26 10.85 -11.72
CA ALA A 88 16.27 10.39 -12.68
C ALA A 88 17.48 9.70 -12.01
N GLN A 89 17.27 9.08 -10.87
CA GLN A 89 18.31 8.26 -10.24
C GLN A 89 18.64 7.06 -11.16
N PRO A 90 19.91 6.72 -11.32
CA PRO A 90 20.28 5.57 -12.13
C PRO A 90 19.55 4.33 -11.59
N ARG A 91 19.09 3.46 -12.48
CA ARG A 91 18.46 2.17 -12.17
C ARG A 91 19.46 1.29 -11.42
N GLY A 92 19.66 1.58 -10.14
CA GLY A 92 20.60 0.87 -9.28
C GLY A 92 19.92 -0.29 -8.54
N SER A 93 20.67 -0.87 -7.61
CA SER A 93 20.22 -1.97 -6.73
C SER A 93 18.87 -1.72 -6.04
N TRP A 94 18.52 -0.47 -5.77
CA TRP A 94 17.24 -0.08 -5.15
C TRP A 94 16.01 -0.44 -5.96
N PHE A 95 16.08 -0.35 -7.30
CA PHE A 95 14.97 -0.77 -8.15
C PHE A 95 14.72 -2.28 -8.03
N PHE A 96 15.80 -3.06 -8.10
CA PHE A 96 15.68 -4.52 -7.94
C PHE A 96 15.26 -4.90 -6.51
N ALA A 97 15.76 -4.19 -5.50
CA ALA A 97 15.36 -4.41 -4.11
C ALA A 97 13.86 -4.16 -3.89
N THR A 98 13.32 -3.04 -4.39
CA THR A 98 11.88 -2.76 -4.27
C THR A 98 11.03 -3.72 -5.08
N ALA A 99 11.46 -4.12 -6.28
CA ALA A 99 10.78 -5.14 -7.08
C ALA A 99 10.77 -6.50 -6.35
N PHE A 100 11.90 -6.90 -5.78
CA PHE A 100 12.01 -8.13 -5.00
C PHE A 100 11.08 -8.11 -3.77
N VAL A 101 11.08 -7.00 -3.02
CA VAL A 101 10.18 -6.84 -1.86
C VAL A 101 8.71 -6.96 -2.27
N ASN A 102 8.32 -6.36 -3.41
CA ASN A 102 6.95 -6.46 -3.90
C ASN A 102 6.58 -7.90 -4.29
N VAL A 103 7.46 -8.60 -5.01
CA VAL A 103 7.23 -10.01 -5.38
C VAL A 103 7.13 -10.88 -4.12
N ALA A 104 8.07 -10.73 -3.18
CA ALA A 104 8.06 -11.47 -1.91
C ALA A 104 6.78 -11.19 -1.10
N ASN A 105 6.33 -9.93 -1.07
CA ASN A 105 5.11 -9.53 -0.39
C ASN A 105 3.85 -10.17 -1.02
N VAL A 106 3.75 -10.19 -2.35
CA VAL A 106 2.63 -10.83 -3.06
C VAL A 106 2.63 -12.35 -2.81
N VAL A 107 3.79 -13.00 -2.86
CA VAL A 107 3.92 -14.43 -2.55
C VAL A 107 3.52 -14.70 -1.10
N ALA A 108 3.99 -13.89 -0.14
CA ALA A 108 3.63 -14.02 1.27
C ALA A 108 2.10 -13.85 1.48
N LEU A 109 1.49 -12.85 0.82
CA LEU A 109 0.05 -12.64 0.88
C LEU A 109 -0.72 -13.85 0.34
N ALA A 110 -0.31 -14.41 -0.79
CA ALA A 110 -0.92 -15.60 -1.37
C ALA A 110 -0.77 -16.83 -0.45
N CYS A 111 0.41 -17.05 0.14
CA CYS A 111 0.65 -18.15 1.06
C CYS A 111 -0.17 -18.02 2.35
N VAL A 112 -0.23 -16.85 2.96
CA VAL A 112 -1.03 -16.59 4.15
C VAL A 112 -2.51 -16.74 3.84
N GLY A 113 -2.96 -16.21 2.71
CA GLY A 113 -4.34 -16.35 2.25
C GLY A 113 -4.73 -17.82 2.02
N ALA A 114 -3.89 -18.59 1.33
CA ALA A 114 -4.12 -20.01 1.10
C ALA A 114 -4.14 -20.83 2.41
N TYR A 115 -3.21 -20.55 3.33
CA TYR A 115 -3.18 -21.19 4.64
C TYR A 115 -4.45 -20.87 5.44
N ALA A 116 -4.81 -19.60 5.54
CA ALA A 116 -6.01 -19.18 6.26
C ALA A 116 -7.29 -19.79 5.62
N ALA A 117 -7.36 -19.86 4.29
CA ALA A 117 -8.45 -20.52 3.57
C ALA A 117 -8.55 -22.01 3.90
N SER A 118 -7.42 -22.71 4.00
CA SER A 118 -7.40 -24.13 4.36
C SER A 118 -7.91 -24.39 5.78
N GLN A 119 -7.62 -23.49 6.73
CA GLN A 119 -8.10 -23.59 8.11
C GLN A 119 -9.60 -23.27 8.24
N ALA A 120 -10.11 -22.38 7.42
CA ALA A 120 -11.51 -21.94 7.45
C ALA A 120 -12.47 -22.85 6.64
N GLY A 121 -12.03 -24.04 6.22
CA GLY A 121 -12.84 -24.94 5.41
C GLY A 121 -13.18 -24.37 4.02
N GLY A 122 -12.33 -23.50 3.50
CA GLY A 122 -12.50 -22.85 2.20
C GLY A 122 -13.25 -21.53 2.22
N VAL A 123 -13.67 -21.06 3.40
CA VAL A 123 -14.34 -19.75 3.56
C VAL A 123 -13.50 -18.84 4.44
N LEU A 124 -13.11 -17.67 3.92
CA LEU A 124 -12.38 -16.64 4.65
C LEU A 124 -13.19 -15.35 4.61
N PHE A 125 -13.43 -14.74 5.80
CA PHE A 125 -14.21 -13.50 5.91
C PHE A 125 -15.55 -13.51 5.19
N GLY A 126 -16.21 -14.67 5.09
CA GLY A 126 -17.48 -14.84 4.40
C GLY A 126 -17.39 -14.99 2.87
N PHE A 127 -16.18 -15.05 2.31
CA PHE A 127 -15.94 -15.28 0.90
C PHE A 127 -15.29 -16.66 0.67
N GLU A 128 -15.66 -17.34 -0.40
CA GLU A 128 -15.01 -18.57 -0.79
C GLU A 128 -13.52 -18.36 -1.10
N ALA A 129 -12.68 -19.30 -0.70
CA ALA A 129 -11.23 -19.24 -0.88
C ALA A 129 -10.78 -18.96 -2.31
N ALA A 130 -11.58 -19.38 -3.30
CA ALA A 130 -11.33 -19.12 -4.72
C ALA A 130 -11.23 -17.63 -5.03
N ASN A 131 -11.95 -16.78 -4.30
CA ASN A 131 -11.93 -15.32 -4.54
C ASN A 131 -10.64 -14.63 -4.09
N TYR A 132 -9.82 -15.30 -3.26
CA TYR A 132 -8.51 -14.77 -2.82
C TYR A 132 -7.35 -15.20 -3.71
N LEU A 133 -7.55 -16.19 -4.58
CA LEU A 133 -6.54 -16.65 -5.54
C LEU A 133 -6.52 -15.81 -6.83
N PHE A 134 -7.56 -14.99 -7.05
CA PHE A 134 -7.73 -14.18 -8.26
C PHE A 134 -7.62 -12.67 -8.03
N LEU A 135 -7.30 -12.19 -6.82
CA LEU A 135 -6.96 -10.82 -6.50
C LEU A 135 -5.45 -10.64 -6.40
#